data_aff05adf3d79e1cf34b2d200f12b1d2d
#
_entry.id   aff05adf3d79e1cf34b2d200f12b1d2d
#
_cell.length_a   1.000
_cell.length_b   1.000
_cell.length_c   1.000
_cell.angle_alpha   90.00
_cell.angle_beta   90.00
_cell.angle_gamma   90.00
#
_symmetry.space_group_name_H-M   'P 1'
#
loop_
_entity.id
_entity.type
_entity.pdbx_description
1 polymer ?
#
loop_
_entity_poly.entity_id
_entity_poly.type
_entity_poly.pdbx_seq_one_letter_code
_entity_poly.pdbx_strand_id
1 'polypeptide(L)'
;KRFLAEHGVNASVEFSWGATEVKPPILADAIVDVSETGSSLRANQLRVMHVVLESTPRFIANRAAAKDAWKRAKIERMLMLLKGAIAAATRVLLAMNVPKDRVDAVLEILPALATPTVSTLSDPDWVDLSTVVAEKQVRELIPKLYEAGARGIIELPINKIIE
;
A
#
# COMPACT_ATOMS: atom_id res chain seq x y z
N LYS A 1 -17.66 17.01 -18.62
CA LYS A 1 -18.88 17.81 -18.94
C LYS A 1 -20.05 17.38 -18.06
N ARG A 2 -20.47 16.09 -18.05
CA ARG A 2 -21.63 15.59 -17.28
C ARG A 2 -21.52 15.96 -15.77
N PHE A 3 -20.40 15.67 -15.12
CA PHE A 3 -20.14 16.01 -13.74
C PHE A 3 -20.37 17.50 -13.42
N LEU A 4 -19.87 18.42 -14.23
CA LEU A 4 -20.06 19.85 -14.05
C LEU A 4 -21.53 20.26 -14.18
N ALA A 5 -22.23 19.71 -15.16
CA ALA A 5 -23.66 19.94 -15.34
C ALA A 5 -24.50 19.45 -14.15
N GLU A 6 -24.20 18.27 -13.62
CA GLU A 6 -24.86 17.70 -12.43
C GLU A 6 -24.64 18.56 -11.16
N HIS A 7 -23.55 19.33 -11.12
CA HIS A 7 -23.22 20.25 -10.02
C HIS A 7 -23.57 21.72 -10.31
N GLY A 8 -24.30 21.98 -11.41
CA GLY A 8 -24.72 23.35 -11.77
C GLY A 8 -23.58 24.28 -12.16
N VAL A 9 -22.42 23.76 -12.51
CA VAL A 9 -21.24 24.54 -12.90
C VAL A 9 -21.24 24.78 -14.40
N ASN A 10 -21.37 26.05 -14.80
CA ASN A 10 -21.24 26.46 -16.20
C ASN A 10 -19.78 26.79 -16.50
N ALA A 11 -19.11 25.92 -17.28
CA ALA A 11 -17.71 26.07 -17.63
C ALA A 11 -17.45 25.62 -19.09
N SER A 12 -16.52 26.29 -19.77
CA SER A 12 -15.94 25.79 -21.02
C SER A 12 -14.99 24.63 -20.71
N VAL A 13 -15.18 23.50 -21.39
CA VAL A 13 -14.37 22.29 -21.15
C VAL A 13 -13.64 21.89 -22.42
N GLU A 14 -12.33 22.00 -22.37
CA GLU A 14 -11.43 21.64 -23.45
C GLU A 14 -10.65 20.35 -23.12
N PHE A 15 -10.29 19.60 -24.15
CA PHE A 15 -9.48 18.40 -23.99
C PHE A 15 -7.99 18.77 -23.95
N SER A 16 -7.24 18.14 -23.03
CA SER A 16 -5.79 18.30 -22.91
C SER A 16 -5.07 17.02 -23.34
N TRP A 17 -4.10 17.16 -24.23
CA TRP A 17 -3.26 16.05 -24.70
C TRP A 17 -2.08 15.69 -23.79
N GLY A 18 -1.88 16.45 -22.70
CA GLY A 18 -0.82 16.24 -21.72
C GLY A 18 -0.37 17.54 -21.09
N ALA A 19 0.56 17.43 -20.14
CA ALA A 19 1.05 18.54 -19.32
C ALA A 19 -0.10 19.39 -18.76
N THR A 20 -1.14 18.72 -18.26
CA THR A 20 -2.38 19.38 -17.81
C THR A 20 -2.13 20.19 -16.54
N GLU A 21 -1.28 19.67 -15.66
CA GLU A 21 -0.94 20.24 -14.36
C GLU A 21 -0.22 21.59 -14.40
N VAL A 22 0.41 21.95 -15.53
CA VAL A 22 1.11 23.23 -15.69
C VAL A 22 0.23 24.33 -16.28
N LYS A 23 -1.00 24.04 -16.67
CA LYS A 23 -1.89 25.02 -17.32
C LYS A 23 -2.50 26.04 -16.37
N PRO A 24 -2.89 25.69 -15.13
CA PRO A 24 -3.36 26.69 -14.18
C PRO A 24 -2.20 27.60 -13.71
N PRO A 25 -2.49 28.87 -13.40
CA PRO A 25 -3.75 29.58 -13.62
C PRO A 25 -3.83 30.29 -14.98
N ILE A 26 -2.79 30.17 -15.82
CA ILE A 26 -2.64 31.04 -17.02
C ILE A 26 -3.54 30.57 -18.18
N LEU A 27 -3.63 29.27 -18.41
CA LEU A 27 -4.36 28.69 -19.54
C LEU A 27 -5.70 28.05 -19.14
N ALA A 28 -5.92 27.82 -17.85
CA ALA A 28 -7.15 27.25 -17.34
C ALA A 28 -7.34 27.65 -15.85
N ASP A 29 -8.58 27.85 -15.43
CA ASP A 29 -8.92 28.13 -14.02
C ASP A 29 -8.85 26.88 -13.16
N ALA A 30 -9.17 25.73 -13.76
CA ALA A 30 -9.12 24.41 -13.12
C ALA A 30 -8.81 23.31 -14.15
N ILE A 31 -8.35 22.18 -13.66
CA ILE A 31 -8.07 20.99 -14.49
C ILE A 31 -8.78 19.76 -13.93
N VAL A 32 -9.01 18.78 -14.80
CA VAL A 32 -9.38 17.42 -14.40
C VAL A 32 -8.27 16.50 -14.86
N ASP A 33 -7.62 15.86 -13.92
CA ASP A 33 -6.49 14.97 -14.21
C ASP A 33 -6.53 13.74 -13.30
N VAL A 34 -5.74 12.72 -13.65
CA VAL A 34 -5.56 11.51 -12.85
C VAL A 34 -4.39 11.72 -11.89
N SER A 35 -4.64 11.50 -10.61
CA SER A 35 -3.59 11.58 -9.60
C SER A 35 -3.54 10.30 -8.78
N GLU A 36 -2.36 9.75 -8.61
CA GLU A 36 -2.11 8.58 -7.76
C GLU A 36 -1.45 9.00 -6.44
N THR A 37 -0.26 9.57 -6.49
CA THR A 37 0.52 10.00 -5.30
C THR A 37 0.37 11.48 -4.97
N GLY A 38 -0.21 12.26 -5.86
CA GLY A 38 -0.32 13.72 -5.76
C GLY A 38 1.02 14.45 -5.90
N SER A 39 2.10 13.79 -6.32
CA SER A 39 3.42 14.43 -6.44
C SER A 39 3.46 15.55 -7.47
N SER A 40 2.91 15.34 -8.67
CA SER A 40 2.81 16.37 -9.71
C SER A 40 1.91 17.54 -9.30
N LEU A 41 0.82 17.27 -8.57
CA LEU A 41 -0.03 18.31 -8.02
C LEU A 41 0.74 19.22 -7.05
N ARG A 42 1.49 18.63 -6.12
CA ARG A 42 2.32 19.38 -5.17
C ARG A 42 3.43 20.17 -5.86
N ALA A 43 4.10 19.58 -6.86
CA ALA A 43 5.15 20.24 -7.62
C ALA A 43 4.65 21.48 -8.38
N ASN A 44 3.40 21.47 -8.82
CA ASN A 44 2.75 22.58 -9.52
C ASN A 44 1.86 23.44 -8.61
N GLN A 45 1.97 23.29 -7.28
CA GLN A 45 1.21 24.04 -6.27
C GLN A 45 -0.31 23.95 -6.44
N LEU A 46 -0.79 22.82 -6.95
CA LEU A 46 -2.22 22.55 -7.15
C LEU A 46 -2.83 21.86 -5.93
N ARG A 47 -4.10 22.15 -5.66
CA ARG A 47 -4.92 21.48 -4.65
C ARG A 47 -6.07 20.72 -5.28
N VAL A 48 -6.40 19.57 -4.73
CA VAL A 48 -7.60 18.83 -5.11
C VAL A 48 -8.82 19.58 -4.59
N MET A 49 -9.71 19.98 -5.48
CA MET A 49 -10.99 20.62 -5.13
C MET A 49 -12.09 19.57 -4.95
N HIS A 50 -12.12 18.57 -5.82
CA HIS A 50 -13.14 17.52 -5.81
C HIS A 50 -12.61 16.26 -6.49
N VAL A 51 -13.03 15.09 -5.99
CA VAL A 51 -12.75 13.78 -6.63
C VAL A 51 -13.92 13.46 -7.55
N VAL A 52 -13.66 13.50 -8.86
CA VAL A 52 -14.70 13.26 -9.90
C VAL A 52 -14.97 11.76 -10.06
N LEU A 53 -13.94 10.94 -9.93
CA LEU A 53 -14.02 9.48 -10.10
C LEU A 53 -12.85 8.82 -9.38
N GLU A 54 -13.13 7.75 -8.65
CA GLU A 54 -12.11 6.83 -8.18
C GLU A 54 -12.05 5.62 -9.12
N SER A 55 -10.86 5.25 -9.56
CA SER A 55 -10.64 4.09 -10.41
C SER A 55 -9.45 3.27 -9.92
N THR A 56 -9.56 1.96 -10.08
CA THR A 56 -8.48 1.02 -9.75
C THR A 56 -8.20 0.11 -10.95
N PRO A 57 -6.95 -0.27 -11.21
CA PRO A 57 -6.64 -1.28 -12.21
C PRO A 57 -7.42 -2.57 -11.95
N ARG A 58 -7.92 -3.21 -13.01
CA ARG A 58 -8.67 -4.46 -12.94
C ARG A 58 -8.04 -5.50 -13.85
N PHE A 59 -7.82 -6.68 -13.31
CA PHE A 59 -7.47 -7.84 -14.13
C PHE A 59 -8.75 -8.39 -14.77
N ILE A 60 -8.81 -8.37 -16.10
CA ILE A 60 -10.01 -8.77 -16.84
C ILE A 60 -9.71 -9.96 -17.76
N ALA A 61 -10.70 -10.81 -17.95
CA ALA A 61 -10.64 -11.92 -18.89
C ALA A 61 -11.95 -12.01 -19.67
N ASN A 62 -11.89 -12.53 -20.91
CA ASN A 62 -13.12 -12.76 -21.65
C ASN A 62 -13.89 -13.96 -21.08
N ARG A 63 -15.20 -13.97 -21.30
CA ARG A 63 -16.10 -14.99 -20.72
C ARG A 63 -15.79 -16.40 -21.20
N ALA A 64 -15.34 -16.58 -22.44
CA ALA A 64 -15.00 -17.89 -22.99
C ALA A 64 -13.73 -18.45 -22.32
N ALA A 65 -12.69 -17.61 -22.12
CA ALA A 65 -11.49 -18.00 -21.40
C ALA A 65 -11.77 -18.36 -19.93
N ALA A 66 -12.69 -17.65 -19.27
CA ALA A 66 -13.07 -17.95 -17.90
C ALA A 66 -13.83 -19.29 -17.73
N LYS A 67 -14.45 -19.79 -18.80
CA LYS A 67 -15.14 -21.10 -18.82
C LYS A 67 -14.21 -22.27 -19.12
N ASP A 68 -13.10 -22.03 -19.80
CA ASP A 68 -12.09 -23.04 -20.11
C ASP A 68 -11.29 -23.37 -18.86
N ALA A 69 -11.30 -24.64 -18.44
CA ALA A 69 -10.70 -25.07 -17.18
C ALA A 69 -9.18 -24.80 -17.08
N TRP A 70 -8.43 -25.00 -18.18
CA TRP A 70 -7.00 -24.76 -18.21
C TRP A 70 -6.67 -23.27 -18.14
N LYS A 71 -7.38 -22.44 -18.91
CA LYS A 71 -7.20 -20.98 -18.91
C LYS A 71 -7.59 -20.38 -17.57
N ARG A 72 -8.70 -20.84 -16.99
CA ARG A 72 -9.14 -20.41 -15.66
C ARG A 72 -8.07 -20.70 -14.60
N ALA A 73 -7.51 -21.91 -14.57
CA ALA A 73 -6.44 -22.23 -13.62
C ALA A 73 -5.21 -21.34 -13.79
N LYS A 74 -4.85 -20.96 -15.03
CA LYS A 74 -3.76 -20.00 -15.28
C LYS A 74 -4.10 -18.59 -14.80
N ILE A 75 -5.32 -18.12 -15.05
CA ILE A 75 -5.82 -16.82 -14.58
C ILE A 75 -5.79 -16.75 -13.05
N GLU A 76 -6.28 -17.78 -12.36
CA GLU A 76 -6.30 -17.86 -10.90
C GLU A 76 -4.88 -17.80 -10.30
N ARG A 77 -3.92 -18.54 -10.89
CA ARG A 77 -2.50 -18.48 -10.47
C ARG A 77 -1.88 -17.09 -10.66
N MET A 78 -2.12 -16.46 -11.80
CA MET A 78 -1.65 -15.10 -12.05
C MET A 78 -2.28 -14.10 -11.06
N LEU A 79 -3.59 -14.23 -10.84
CA LEU A 79 -4.33 -13.37 -9.90
C LEU A 79 -3.80 -13.51 -8.47
N MET A 80 -3.51 -14.74 -8.03
CA MET A 80 -2.89 -14.99 -6.73
C MET A 80 -1.54 -14.27 -6.58
N LEU A 81 -0.66 -14.39 -7.59
CA LEU A 81 0.65 -13.73 -7.57
C LEU A 81 0.54 -12.20 -7.60
N LEU A 82 -0.37 -11.64 -8.41
CA LEU A 82 -0.61 -10.19 -8.47
C LEU A 82 -1.19 -9.66 -7.17
N LYS A 83 -2.17 -10.35 -6.58
CA LYS A 83 -2.70 -10.01 -5.26
C LYS A 83 -1.63 -10.06 -4.19
N GLY A 84 -0.78 -11.09 -4.20
CA GLY A 84 0.32 -11.21 -3.26
C GLY A 84 1.35 -10.07 -3.37
N ALA A 85 1.64 -9.60 -4.58
CA ALA A 85 2.52 -8.45 -4.80
C ALA A 85 1.87 -7.15 -4.28
N ILE A 86 0.57 -6.95 -4.54
CA ILE A 86 -0.17 -5.78 -4.04
C ILE A 86 -0.24 -5.80 -2.50
N ALA A 87 -0.50 -6.96 -1.91
CA ALA A 87 -0.53 -7.11 -0.45
C ALA A 87 0.82 -6.80 0.21
N ALA A 88 1.92 -7.12 -0.48
CA ALA A 88 3.28 -6.85 0.01
C ALA A 88 3.72 -5.38 -0.16
N ALA A 89 3.17 -4.64 -1.15
CA ALA A 89 3.64 -3.31 -1.55
C ALA A 89 3.62 -2.24 -0.43
N THR A 90 2.88 -2.47 0.62
CA THR A 90 2.75 -1.54 1.77
C THR A 90 3.14 -2.19 3.10
N ARG A 91 3.80 -3.35 3.04
CA ARG A 91 4.16 -4.16 4.22
C ARG A 91 5.63 -4.52 4.20
N VAL A 92 6.19 -4.68 5.37
CA VAL A 92 7.57 -5.15 5.60
C VAL A 92 7.58 -6.27 6.62
N LEU A 93 8.63 -7.08 6.58
CA LEU A 93 8.93 -8.04 7.62
C LEU A 93 9.84 -7.37 8.65
N LEU A 94 9.42 -7.33 9.91
CA LEU A 94 10.28 -7.01 11.04
C LEU A 94 10.75 -8.33 11.67
N ALA A 95 12.05 -8.47 11.83
CA ALA A 95 12.68 -9.53 12.60
C ALA A 95 13.50 -8.90 13.72
N MET A 96 13.50 -9.51 14.90
CA MET A 96 14.18 -8.96 16.07
C MET A 96 14.47 -10.03 17.10
N ASN A 97 15.52 -9.83 17.88
CA ASN A 97 15.82 -10.67 19.04
C ASN A 97 15.20 -10.04 20.29
N VAL A 98 14.53 -10.85 21.09
CA VAL A 98 13.83 -10.42 22.30
C VAL A 98 14.22 -11.31 23.47
N PRO A 99 14.56 -10.73 24.65
CA PRO A 99 14.71 -11.53 25.88
C PRO A 99 13.39 -12.24 26.21
N LYS A 100 13.45 -13.50 26.64
CA LYS A 100 12.25 -14.30 26.92
C LYS A 100 11.29 -13.65 27.91
N ASP A 101 11.82 -12.98 28.92
CA ASP A 101 11.04 -12.26 29.94
C ASP A 101 10.39 -10.98 29.43
N ARG A 102 10.72 -10.54 28.20
CA ARG A 102 10.19 -9.33 27.55
C ARG A 102 9.26 -9.62 26.37
N VAL A 103 9.05 -10.88 26.02
CA VAL A 103 8.25 -11.26 24.84
C VAL A 103 6.84 -10.69 24.93
N ASP A 104 6.15 -10.84 26.06
CA ASP A 104 4.78 -10.35 26.22
C ASP A 104 4.70 -8.84 26.05
N ALA A 105 5.63 -8.08 26.62
CA ALA A 105 5.69 -6.62 26.48
C ALA A 105 5.93 -6.18 25.02
N VAL A 106 6.72 -6.93 24.25
CA VAL A 106 6.95 -6.68 22.83
C VAL A 106 5.71 -7.03 22.01
N LEU A 107 5.03 -8.14 22.34
CA LEU A 107 3.81 -8.56 21.64
C LEU A 107 2.66 -7.55 21.82
N GLU A 108 2.54 -6.91 22.98
CA GLU A 108 1.53 -5.85 23.24
C GLU A 108 1.72 -4.60 22.36
N ILE A 109 2.96 -4.31 21.94
CA ILE A 109 3.28 -3.16 21.08
C ILE A 109 2.98 -3.45 19.61
N LEU A 110 3.08 -4.72 19.21
CA LEU A 110 2.92 -5.10 17.81
C LEU A 110 1.45 -5.00 17.38
N PRO A 111 1.17 -4.43 16.19
CA PRO A 111 -0.20 -4.37 15.70
C PRO A 111 -0.77 -5.77 15.48
N ALA A 112 -2.02 -5.99 15.89
CA ALA A 112 -2.74 -7.28 15.85
C ALA A 112 -3.05 -7.83 14.44
N LEU A 113 -2.24 -7.51 13.42
CA LEU A 113 -2.47 -7.92 12.03
C LEU A 113 -2.12 -9.39 11.76
N ALA A 114 -1.25 -9.99 12.57
CA ALA A 114 -0.92 -11.42 12.50
C ALA A 114 -0.27 -11.86 13.81
N THR A 115 -0.41 -13.14 14.15
CA THR A 115 0.34 -13.74 15.24
C THR A 115 1.83 -13.79 14.85
N PRO A 116 2.72 -13.11 15.61
CA PRO A 116 4.15 -13.16 15.33
C PRO A 116 4.70 -14.58 15.42
N THR A 117 5.70 -14.89 14.61
CA THR A 117 6.47 -16.12 14.74
C THR A 117 7.51 -15.90 15.85
N VAL A 118 7.60 -16.85 16.78
CA VAL A 118 8.61 -16.85 17.84
C VAL A 118 9.44 -18.12 17.71
N SER A 119 10.76 -17.97 17.55
CA SER A 119 11.72 -19.08 17.39
C SER A 119 12.80 -19.02 18.48
N THR A 120 13.30 -20.18 18.87
CA THR A 120 14.40 -20.27 19.83
C THR A 120 15.72 -19.91 19.18
N LEU A 121 16.58 -19.20 19.92
CA LEU A 121 17.95 -18.90 19.52
C LEU A 121 18.92 -19.89 20.17
N SER A 122 20.18 -19.85 19.78
CA SER A 122 21.27 -20.58 20.43
C SER A 122 21.51 -20.14 21.89
N ASP A 123 21.23 -18.87 22.17
CA ASP A 123 21.16 -18.35 23.52
C ASP A 123 19.78 -18.70 24.12
N PRO A 124 19.74 -19.49 25.24
CA PRO A 124 18.47 -19.93 25.81
C PRO A 124 17.62 -18.80 26.40
N ASP A 125 18.21 -17.64 26.71
CA ASP A 125 17.50 -16.51 27.30
C ASP A 125 16.87 -15.56 26.28
N TRP A 126 17.11 -15.81 24.98
CA TRP A 126 16.61 -14.99 23.89
C TRP A 126 15.76 -15.81 22.90
N VAL A 127 14.88 -15.10 22.20
CA VAL A 127 14.10 -15.63 21.07
C VAL A 127 14.22 -14.70 19.88
N ASP A 128 14.11 -15.27 18.67
CA ASP A 128 13.82 -14.53 17.45
C ASP A 128 12.32 -14.32 17.34
N LEU A 129 11.90 -13.10 17.10
CA LEU A 129 10.52 -12.73 16.82
C LEU A 129 10.43 -12.07 15.46
N SER A 130 9.57 -12.61 14.61
CA SER A 130 9.33 -12.02 13.30
C SER A 130 7.85 -11.84 13.00
N THR A 131 7.50 -10.72 12.35
CA THR A 131 6.12 -10.39 12.02
C THR A 131 6.04 -9.44 10.81
N VAL A 132 4.90 -9.46 10.14
CA VAL A 132 4.61 -8.54 9.03
C VAL A 132 3.83 -7.35 9.57
N VAL A 133 4.33 -6.15 9.27
CA VAL A 133 3.70 -4.89 9.68
C VAL A 133 3.52 -3.95 8.50
N ALA A 134 2.64 -2.94 8.64
CA ALA A 134 2.52 -1.89 7.65
C ALA A 134 3.78 -0.99 7.68
N GLU A 135 4.41 -0.77 6.54
CA GLU A 135 5.64 0.04 6.41
C GLU A 135 5.51 1.43 7.05
N LYS A 136 4.35 2.07 6.89
CA LYS A 136 4.09 3.39 7.48
C LYS A 136 4.16 3.45 9.01
N GLN A 137 4.00 2.31 9.70
CA GLN A 137 4.03 2.22 11.16
C GLN A 137 5.43 1.97 11.71
N VAL A 138 6.37 1.53 10.89
CA VAL A 138 7.71 1.08 11.33
C VAL A 138 8.46 2.16 12.08
N ARG A 139 8.42 3.41 11.60
CA ARG A 139 9.12 4.55 12.25
C ARG A 139 8.69 4.77 13.70
N GLU A 140 7.42 4.51 14.00
CA GLU A 140 6.89 4.66 15.35
C GLU A 140 7.06 3.38 16.20
N LEU A 141 7.09 2.22 15.53
CA LEU A 141 7.23 0.93 16.18
C LEU A 141 8.66 0.66 16.66
N ILE A 142 9.67 0.90 15.83
CA ILE A 142 11.07 0.57 16.15
C ILE A 142 11.53 1.17 17.48
N PRO A 143 11.33 2.47 17.79
CA PRO A 143 11.73 3.02 19.09
C PRO A 143 11.04 2.33 20.27
N LYS A 144 9.73 2.07 20.16
CA LYS A 144 8.94 1.42 21.21
C LYS A 144 9.41 -0.02 21.47
N LEU A 145 9.65 -0.77 20.39
CA LEU A 145 10.17 -2.14 20.49
C LEU A 145 11.56 -2.17 21.13
N TYR A 146 12.42 -1.22 20.77
CA TYR A 146 13.74 -1.09 21.37
C TYR A 146 13.67 -0.77 22.90
N GLU A 147 12.77 0.12 23.30
CA GLU A 147 12.51 0.46 24.70
C GLU A 147 11.93 -0.76 25.47
N ALA A 148 11.10 -1.57 24.84
CA ALA A 148 10.57 -2.80 25.40
C ALA A 148 11.61 -3.94 25.55
N GLY A 149 12.81 -3.76 24.99
CA GLY A 149 13.92 -4.70 25.13
C GLY A 149 14.31 -5.44 23.84
N ALA A 150 13.60 -5.23 22.73
CA ALA A 150 13.99 -5.81 21.43
C ALA A 150 15.36 -5.29 20.98
N ARG A 151 16.15 -6.17 20.37
CA ARG A 151 17.49 -5.87 19.83
C ARG A 151 17.65 -6.46 18.44
N GLY A 152 18.63 -5.98 17.69
CA GLY A 152 18.89 -6.49 16.34
C GLY A 152 17.66 -6.36 15.42
N ILE A 153 16.90 -5.29 15.55
CA ILE A 153 15.67 -5.07 14.78
C ILE A 153 16.04 -4.86 13.31
N ILE A 154 15.51 -5.71 12.44
CA ILE A 154 15.77 -5.70 11.01
C ILE A 154 14.45 -5.49 10.28
N GLU A 155 14.42 -4.52 9.38
CA GLU A 155 13.32 -4.29 8.45
C GLU A 155 13.68 -4.85 7.08
N LEU A 156 12.84 -5.75 6.54
CA LEU A 156 13.05 -6.37 5.25
C LEU A 156 11.86 -6.11 4.31
N PRO A 157 12.11 -5.66 3.07
CA PRO A 157 11.05 -5.52 2.09
C PRO A 157 10.50 -6.89 1.68
N ILE A 158 9.19 -6.97 1.48
CA ILE A 158 8.50 -8.20 1.07
C ILE A 158 8.09 -8.09 -0.39
N ASN A 159 8.46 -9.07 -1.20
CA ASN A 159 8.09 -9.09 -2.61
C ASN A 159 6.64 -9.58 -2.84
N LYS A 160 6.18 -10.55 -2.06
CA LYS A 160 4.84 -11.12 -2.15
C LYS A 160 4.39 -11.68 -0.80
N ILE A 161 3.11 -11.56 -0.52
CA ILE A 161 2.42 -12.23 0.59
C ILE A 161 1.28 -13.01 -0.02
N ILE A 162 1.29 -14.33 0.11
CA ILE A 162 0.21 -15.20 -0.36
C ILE A 162 -0.59 -15.61 0.88
N GLU A 163 -1.83 -15.15 0.93
CA GLU A 163 -2.80 -15.44 2.00
C GLU A 163 -3.74 -16.57 1.57
#